data_9033ecfa5b2c18fd6c41f02253e6d541
#
_entry.id   9033ecfa5b2c18fd6c41f02253e6d541
#
_cell.length_a   1.000
_cell.length_b   1.000
_cell.length_c   1.000
_cell.angle_alpha   90.00
_cell.angle_beta   90.00
_cell.angle_gamma   90.00
#
_symmetry.space_group_name_H-M   'P 1'
#
loop_
_entity.id
_entity.type
_entity.pdbx_description
1 polymer ?
#
loop_
_entity_poly.entity_id
_entity_poly.type
_entity_poly.pdbx_seq_one_letter_code
_entity_poly.pdbx_strand_id
1 'polypeptide(L)'
;ATPMGQIGLIPPTEYITKTGQEKTVDGVRIIFQLTPEAEAPAEMNFFFPERGPEQADGSRKGWLCMAENCSHNMHNLLPLRGAQARDSLGWSKYINEALELFGADSALMFASHHWPRWGTDDVAQFLRHQRDLYRWMHDQTMRLANKGLVPTEIAEELELPKAFTDQIHTRGYYGALVHNAKAVYQRYLGWYDGNPAHLWMRTPVDAGTRSVELAGGAEALLAHAQAAYDTGDYRWVAEVVNHLVFADPTNQAARELQADALEQLGYQAESATWRNAYLTGAQELRHGPPPARPAPSRRGFTVALTIDMVFDAMAIRLKSEDVVGEHVITNWQFTDLDESEAS
;
A
#
# COMPACT_ATOMS: atom_id res chain seq x y z
N ALA A 1 16.96 13.83 -7.44
CA ALA A 1 16.44 12.95 -8.49
C ALA A 1 17.05 11.57 -8.29
N THR A 2 16.23 10.54 -8.19
CA THR A 2 16.73 9.16 -8.12
C THR A 2 17.28 8.79 -9.50
N PRO A 3 18.51 8.27 -9.61
CA PRO A 3 19.03 7.82 -10.90
C PRO A 3 18.16 6.67 -11.42
N MET A 4 17.71 6.79 -12.66
CA MET A 4 16.95 5.75 -13.35
C MET A 4 17.95 4.78 -14.01
N GLY A 5 18.11 3.61 -13.39
CA GLY A 5 18.88 2.52 -13.97
C GLY A 5 18.05 1.66 -14.94
N GLN A 6 18.63 0.55 -15.37
CA GLN A 6 17.88 -0.50 -16.07
C GLN A 6 17.05 -1.29 -15.07
N ILE A 7 15.81 -1.61 -15.43
CA ILE A 7 14.97 -2.51 -14.66
C ILE A 7 15.23 -3.93 -15.15
N GLY A 8 15.62 -4.82 -14.23
CA GLY A 8 15.82 -6.24 -14.51
C GLY A 8 15.28 -7.08 -13.38
N LEU A 9 14.92 -8.31 -13.68
CA LEU A 9 14.53 -9.34 -12.73
C LEU A 9 15.50 -10.51 -12.85
N ILE A 10 16.04 -10.95 -11.71
CA ILE A 10 16.77 -12.20 -11.59
C ILE A 10 15.84 -13.17 -10.88
N PRO A 11 15.29 -14.19 -11.57
CA PRO A 11 14.41 -15.15 -10.92
C PRO A 11 15.18 -15.96 -9.88
N PRO A 12 14.53 -16.39 -8.77
CA PRO A 12 15.17 -17.22 -7.77
C PRO A 12 15.49 -18.60 -8.36
N THR A 13 16.66 -19.15 -7.99
CA THR A 13 17.08 -20.51 -8.36
C THR A 13 16.67 -21.55 -7.32
N GLU A 14 16.33 -21.12 -6.11
CA GLU A 14 15.85 -21.97 -5.02
C GLU A 14 14.64 -21.32 -4.35
N TYR A 15 13.70 -22.16 -3.93
CA TYR A 15 12.43 -21.72 -3.36
C TYR A 15 12.29 -22.21 -1.92
N ILE A 16 11.75 -21.33 -1.06
CA ILE A 16 11.30 -21.69 0.29
C ILE A 16 9.80 -21.98 0.20
N THR A 17 9.39 -23.19 0.57
CA THR A 17 8.03 -23.68 0.36
C THR A 17 7.26 -23.96 1.65
N LYS A 18 7.93 -23.89 2.82
CA LYS A 18 7.30 -24.10 4.13
C LYS A 18 8.02 -23.34 5.23
N THR A 19 7.26 -22.91 6.22
CA THR A 19 7.77 -22.40 7.50
C THR A 19 8.63 -23.48 8.18
N GLY A 20 9.75 -23.06 8.80
CA GLY A 20 10.72 -23.94 9.42
C GLY A 20 11.73 -24.59 8.47
N GLN A 21 11.65 -24.31 7.16
CA GLN A 21 12.67 -24.73 6.21
C GLN A 21 13.99 -24.02 6.53
N GLU A 22 15.10 -24.73 6.42
CA GLU A 22 16.43 -24.21 6.70
C GLU A 22 17.32 -24.26 5.44
N LYS A 23 18.20 -23.28 5.34
CA LYS A 23 19.27 -23.22 4.35
C LYS A 23 20.54 -22.70 4.98
N THR A 24 21.69 -23.13 4.44
CA THR A 24 22.98 -22.52 4.75
C THR A 24 23.48 -21.81 3.50
N VAL A 25 23.63 -20.48 3.59
CA VAL A 25 24.12 -19.64 2.49
C VAL A 25 25.43 -18.99 2.94
N ASP A 26 26.51 -19.26 2.22
CA ASP A 26 27.85 -18.77 2.54
C ASP A 26 28.26 -19.03 4.00
N GLY A 27 27.93 -20.21 4.54
CA GLY A 27 28.21 -20.60 5.93
C GLY A 27 27.29 -19.96 6.97
N VAL A 28 26.23 -19.26 6.55
CA VAL A 28 25.21 -18.68 7.43
C VAL A 28 23.98 -19.56 7.42
N ARG A 29 23.63 -20.13 8.58
CA ARG A 29 22.37 -20.87 8.75
C ARG A 29 21.20 -19.90 8.87
N ILE A 30 20.13 -20.17 8.13
CA ILE A 30 18.91 -19.36 8.06
C ILE A 30 17.71 -20.28 8.22
N ILE A 31 16.78 -19.90 9.08
CA ILE A 31 15.46 -20.55 9.24
C ILE A 31 14.41 -19.59 8.70
N PHE A 32 13.49 -20.09 7.89
CA PHE A 32 12.51 -19.25 7.19
C PHE A 32 11.10 -19.42 7.78
N GLN A 33 10.37 -18.31 7.86
CA GLN A 33 8.93 -18.31 8.12
C GLN A 33 8.22 -17.69 6.92
N LEU A 34 7.32 -18.42 6.29
CA LEU A 34 6.46 -17.87 5.23
C LEU A 34 5.34 -17.04 5.80
N THR A 35 5.12 -15.87 5.21
CA THR A 35 4.08 -14.91 5.64
C THR A 35 3.30 -14.38 4.43
N PRO A 36 2.73 -15.28 3.59
CA PRO A 36 2.08 -14.87 2.35
C PRO A 36 0.93 -13.90 2.61
N GLU A 37 0.75 -12.92 1.72
CA GLU A 37 -0.28 -11.89 1.77
C GLU A 37 -0.23 -10.94 3.00
N ALA A 38 0.86 -10.98 3.78
CA ALA A 38 1.10 -9.98 4.80
C ALA A 38 1.49 -8.64 4.14
N GLU A 39 2.77 -8.32 4.03
CA GLU A 39 3.20 -7.13 3.28
C GLU A 39 3.16 -7.35 1.77
N ALA A 40 3.60 -8.53 1.33
CA ALA A 40 3.63 -8.94 -0.08
C ALA A 40 3.04 -10.35 -0.26
N PRO A 41 2.64 -10.74 -1.51
CA PRO A 41 2.10 -12.07 -1.79
C PRO A 41 3.05 -13.22 -1.42
N ALA A 42 4.36 -13.01 -1.53
CA ALA A 42 5.40 -14.00 -1.24
C ALA A 42 6.36 -13.55 -0.13
N GLU A 43 5.86 -12.82 0.83
CA GLU A 43 6.65 -12.31 1.97
C GLU A 43 7.13 -13.45 2.86
N MET A 44 8.32 -13.30 3.45
CA MET A 44 8.86 -14.24 4.43
C MET A 44 9.78 -13.53 5.44
N ASN A 45 9.83 -14.07 6.66
CA ASN A 45 10.76 -13.67 7.70
C ASN A 45 11.96 -14.63 7.75
N PHE A 46 13.08 -14.15 8.32
CA PHE A 46 14.34 -14.88 8.37
C PHE A 46 14.88 -14.89 9.80
N PHE A 47 15.24 -16.05 10.32
CA PHE A 47 15.92 -16.16 11.61
C PHE A 47 17.32 -16.72 11.43
N PHE A 48 18.29 -16.07 12.07
CA PHE A 48 19.72 -16.39 12.05
C PHE A 48 20.13 -16.86 13.44
N PRO A 49 20.04 -18.18 13.75
CA PRO A 49 20.08 -18.67 15.13
C PRO A 49 21.42 -18.48 15.84
N GLU A 50 22.53 -18.35 15.13
CA GLU A 50 23.88 -18.37 15.71
C GLU A 50 24.61 -17.02 15.63
N ARG A 51 23.88 -15.93 15.29
CA ARG A 51 24.49 -14.63 15.02
C ARG A 51 24.47 -13.65 16.20
N GLY A 52 23.75 -13.98 17.26
CA GLY A 52 23.65 -13.14 18.46
C GLY A 52 24.73 -13.42 19.50
N PRO A 53 24.67 -12.75 20.66
CA PRO A 53 25.61 -12.91 21.75
C PRO A 53 25.55 -14.30 22.37
N GLU A 54 26.70 -14.76 22.85
CA GLU A 54 26.80 -15.99 23.63
C GLU A 54 26.19 -15.78 25.02
N GLN A 55 25.44 -16.78 25.48
CA GLN A 55 24.81 -16.82 26.79
C GLN A 55 25.72 -17.52 27.79
N ALA A 56 25.36 -17.43 29.07
CA ALA A 56 26.15 -18.03 30.16
C ALA A 56 26.20 -19.57 30.08
N ASP A 57 25.26 -20.21 29.38
CA ASP A 57 25.22 -21.65 29.17
C ASP A 57 25.95 -22.11 27.88
N GLY A 58 26.62 -21.17 27.19
CA GLY A 58 27.34 -21.42 25.93
C GLY A 58 26.44 -21.41 24.69
N SER A 59 25.12 -21.29 24.80
CA SER A 59 24.22 -21.09 23.67
C SER A 59 24.36 -19.68 23.07
N ARG A 60 23.90 -19.49 21.86
CA ARG A 60 23.84 -18.17 21.21
C ARG A 60 22.42 -17.77 20.91
N LYS A 61 22.07 -16.55 21.23
CA LYS A 61 20.86 -15.92 20.73
C LYS A 61 20.99 -15.65 19.22
N GLY A 62 19.84 -15.55 18.56
CA GLY A 62 19.76 -15.28 17.13
C GLY A 62 19.43 -13.83 16.78
N TRP A 63 19.41 -13.56 15.49
CA TRP A 63 18.89 -12.32 14.90
C TRP A 63 17.65 -12.63 14.06
N LEU A 64 16.61 -11.83 14.24
CA LEU A 64 15.35 -11.97 13.50
C LEU A 64 15.21 -10.85 12.48
N CYS A 65 15.09 -11.20 11.21
CA CYS A 65 14.70 -10.28 10.15
C CYS A 65 13.19 -10.41 9.90
N MET A 66 12.46 -9.36 10.13
CA MET A 66 11.00 -9.31 9.92
C MET A 66 10.62 -8.76 8.53
N ALA A 67 11.55 -8.74 7.59
CA ALA A 67 11.35 -8.22 6.23
C ALA A 67 10.65 -6.85 6.25
N GLU A 68 9.45 -6.69 5.69
CA GLU A 68 8.62 -5.48 5.87
C GLU A 68 7.46 -5.69 6.87
N ASN A 69 7.31 -6.89 7.44
CA ASN A 69 6.20 -7.21 8.34
C ASN A 69 6.20 -6.40 9.65
N CYS A 70 7.35 -5.93 10.12
CA CYS A 70 7.48 -5.14 11.34
C CYS A 70 8.44 -3.96 11.17
N SER A 71 7.97 -2.92 10.53
CA SER A 71 8.64 -1.60 10.51
C SER A 71 8.33 -0.81 11.79
N HIS A 72 9.13 0.24 12.11
CA HIS A 72 8.92 1.07 13.31
C HIS A 72 7.81 2.11 13.13
N ASN A 73 6.74 1.75 12.44
CA ASN A 73 5.52 2.52 12.27
C ASN A 73 4.36 1.60 11.87
N MET A 74 3.16 2.13 11.84
CA MET A 74 2.02 1.48 11.18
C MET A 74 2.28 1.40 9.67
N HIS A 75 2.29 0.21 9.10
CA HIS A 75 2.38 0.03 7.66
C HIS A 75 1.03 0.28 6.97
N ASN A 76 1.02 0.60 5.68
CA ASN A 76 -0.21 0.66 4.92
C ASN A 76 -0.70 -0.74 4.54
N LEU A 77 -2.03 -0.94 4.57
CA LEU A 77 -2.67 -2.18 4.12
C LEU A 77 -3.08 -2.14 2.65
N LEU A 78 -3.06 -0.96 2.03
CA LEU A 78 -3.31 -0.75 0.60
C LEU A 78 -2.47 0.42 0.10
N PRO A 79 -1.42 0.19 -0.69
CA PRO A 79 -0.62 1.30 -1.21
C PRO A 79 -1.41 2.14 -2.21
N LEU A 80 -1.23 3.48 -2.17
CA LEU A 80 -1.90 4.42 -3.09
C LEU A 80 -1.54 4.18 -4.56
N ARG A 81 -0.38 3.59 -4.84
CA ARG A 81 0.06 3.24 -6.21
C ARG A 81 -0.71 2.07 -6.83
N GLY A 82 -1.54 1.39 -6.04
CA GLY A 82 -2.26 0.19 -6.43
C GLY A 82 -1.54 -1.10 -6.05
N ALA A 83 -2.29 -2.00 -5.44
CA ALA A 83 -1.97 -3.39 -5.11
C ALA A 83 -3.24 -4.08 -4.61
N GLN A 84 -3.16 -5.38 -4.37
CA GLN A 84 -4.20 -6.06 -3.60
C GLN A 84 -4.19 -5.59 -2.14
N ALA A 85 -5.36 -5.49 -1.52
CA ALA A 85 -5.46 -5.17 -0.09
C ALA A 85 -4.83 -6.30 0.73
N ARG A 86 -3.87 -5.96 1.59
CA ARG A 86 -3.13 -6.87 2.45
C ARG A 86 -4.01 -7.45 3.54
N ASP A 87 -3.68 -8.66 4.02
CA ASP A 87 -4.44 -9.33 5.06
C ASP A 87 -3.98 -8.90 6.47
N SER A 88 -4.64 -7.92 7.06
CA SER A 88 -4.32 -7.45 8.41
C SER A 88 -4.46 -8.54 9.48
N LEU A 89 -5.44 -9.44 9.34
CA LEU A 89 -5.63 -10.58 10.25
C LEU A 89 -4.52 -11.60 10.09
N GLY A 90 -4.22 -12.00 8.84
CA GLY A 90 -3.12 -12.90 8.54
C GLY A 90 -1.79 -12.33 9.01
N TRP A 91 -1.54 -11.06 8.74
CA TRP A 91 -0.34 -10.34 9.19
C TRP A 91 -0.15 -10.42 10.71
N SER A 92 -1.20 -10.14 11.49
CA SER A 92 -1.13 -10.28 12.96
C SER A 92 -0.81 -11.71 13.42
N LYS A 93 -1.37 -12.71 12.73
CA LYS A 93 -1.08 -14.13 13.02
C LYS A 93 0.36 -14.51 12.73
N TYR A 94 0.92 -14.03 11.62
CA TYR A 94 2.33 -14.30 11.27
C TYR A 94 3.30 -13.62 12.24
N ILE A 95 2.99 -12.43 12.74
CA ILE A 95 3.81 -11.80 13.79
C ILE A 95 3.72 -12.62 15.10
N ASN A 96 2.53 -13.14 15.43
CA ASN A 96 2.40 -14.03 16.58
C ASN A 96 3.19 -15.32 16.42
N GLU A 97 3.13 -15.95 15.24
CA GLU A 97 3.93 -17.14 14.92
C GLU A 97 5.44 -16.85 15.02
N ALA A 98 5.91 -15.70 14.50
CA ALA A 98 7.31 -15.28 14.67
C ALA A 98 7.72 -15.14 16.14
N LEU A 99 6.83 -14.60 16.98
CA LEU A 99 7.01 -14.52 18.43
C LEU A 99 7.17 -15.90 19.07
N GLU A 100 6.32 -16.85 18.68
CA GLU A 100 6.33 -18.23 19.21
C GLU A 100 7.57 -18.99 18.74
N LEU A 101 7.95 -18.85 17.47
CA LEU A 101 9.08 -19.58 16.88
C LEU A 101 10.44 -18.99 17.30
N PHE A 102 10.58 -17.68 17.37
CA PHE A 102 11.88 -17.00 17.42
C PHE A 102 12.00 -15.97 18.55
N GLY A 103 10.88 -15.53 19.17
CA GLY A 103 10.88 -14.39 20.08
C GLY A 103 11.80 -14.58 21.27
N ALA A 104 11.77 -15.77 21.92
CA ALA A 104 12.61 -16.08 23.05
C ALA A 104 14.11 -16.16 22.72
N ASP A 105 14.44 -16.46 21.47
CA ASP A 105 15.81 -16.66 21.00
C ASP A 105 16.37 -15.46 20.21
N SER A 106 15.59 -14.41 20.06
CA SER A 106 16.02 -13.20 19.32
C SER A 106 16.68 -12.18 20.24
N ALA A 107 17.98 -11.95 20.08
CA ALA A 107 18.68 -10.84 20.74
C ALA A 107 18.59 -9.51 19.97
N LEU A 108 18.25 -9.58 18.69
CA LEU A 108 18.12 -8.45 17.79
C LEU A 108 17.03 -8.75 16.77
N MET A 109 16.24 -7.72 16.44
CA MET A 109 15.33 -7.72 15.30
C MET A 109 15.67 -6.56 14.36
N PHE A 110 15.61 -6.82 13.05
CA PHE A 110 15.72 -5.81 12.02
C PHE A 110 14.69 -6.05 10.90
N ALA A 111 14.49 -5.02 10.10
CA ALA A 111 13.53 -5.03 8.99
C ALA A 111 14.13 -4.33 7.79
N SER A 112 13.42 -4.32 6.66
CA SER A 112 13.84 -3.62 5.43
C SER A 112 13.93 -2.11 5.61
N HIS A 113 13.19 -1.57 6.58
CA HIS A 113 13.14 -0.14 6.91
C HIS A 113 13.45 0.09 8.38
N HIS A 114 13.95 1.30 8.70
CA HIS A 114 14.35 1.76 10.02
C HIS A 114 15.58 1.04 10.56
N TRP A 115 15.92 1.34 11.82
CA TRP A 115 17.07 0.80 12.54
C TRP A 115 16.73 -0.52 13.25
N PRO A 116 17.73 -1.33 13.58
CA PRO A 116 17.52 -2.54 14.37
C PRO A 116 17.04 -2.25 15.80
N ARG A 117 16.44 -3.26 16.42
CA ARG A 117 16.03 -3.25 17.82
C ARG A 117 16.78 -4.35 18.58
N TRP A 118 17.35 -4.00 19.72
CA TRP A 118 18.19 -4.88 20.53
C TRP A 118 17.52 -5.26 21.85
N GLY A 119 17.83 -6.46 22.35
CA GLY A 119 17.30 -7.00 23.59
C GLY A 119 16.10 -7.91 23.38
N THR A 120 16.15 -9.13 23.93
CA THR A 120 15.10 -10.14 23.72
C THR A 120 13.72 -9.63 24.19
N ASP A 121 13.66 -8.99 25.36
CA ASP A 121 12.40 -8.47 25.90
C ASP A 121 11.86 -7.32 25.07
N ASP A 122 12.71 -6.41 24.61
CA ASP A 122 12.34 -5.28 23.76
C ASP A 122 11.85 -5.74 22.38
N VAL A 123 12.53 -6.74 21.79
CA VAL A 123 12.09 -7.36 20.52
C VAL A 123 10.72 -8.01 20.73
N ALA A 124 10.54 -8.82 21.75
CA ALA A 124 9.27 -9.48 22.01
C ALA A 124 8.13 -8.48 22.29
N GLN A 125 8.38 -7.41 23.02
CA GLN A 125 7.39 -6.36 23.28
C GLN A 125 7.02 -5.61 22.00
N PHE A 126 8.00 -5.25 21.18
CA PHE A 126 7.78 -4.60 19.89
C PHE A 126 6.91 -5.46 18.96
N LEU A 127 7.21 -6.75 18.85
CA LEU A 127 6.42 -7.66 18.03
C LEU A 127 4.98 -7.80 18.57
N ARG A 128 4.78 -7.83 19.89
CA ARG A 128 3.43 -7.82 20.49
C ARG A 128 2.66 -6.57 20.11
N HIS A 129 3.26 -5.39 20.19
CA HIS A 129 2.59 -4.13 19.83
C HIS A 129 2.19 -4.12 18.34
N GLN A 130 3.07 -4.56 17.45
CA GLN A 130 2.77 -4.64 16.02
C GLN A 130 1.66 -5.67 15.73
N ARG A 131 1.74 -6.87 16.31
CA ARG A 131 0.71 -7.89 16.23
C ARG A 131 -0.66 -7.36 16.65
N ASP A 132 -0.71 -6.73 17.82
CA ASP A 132 -1.93 -6.25 18.44
C ASP A 132 -2.52 -5.07 17.65
N LEU A 133 -1.68 -4.20 17.06
CA LEU A 133 -2.11 -3.12 16.19
C LEU A 133 -2.85 -3.65 14.94
N TYR A 134 -2.26 -4.59 14.19
CA TYR A 134 -2.90 -5.15 13.00
C TYR A 134 -4.15 -5.95 13.34
N ARG A 135 -4.12 -6.69 14.45
CA ARG A 135 -5.29 -7.41 14.93
C ARG A 135 -6.42 -6.47 15.32
N TRP A 136 -6.11 -5.41 16.03
CA TRP A 136 -7.10 -4.41 16.45
C TRP A 136 -7.71 -3.69 15.24
N MET A 137 -6.90 -3.26 14.27
CA MET A 137 -7.41 -2.63 13.05
C MET A 137 -8.40 -3.53 12.31
N HIS A 138 -8.05 -4.81 12.14
CA HIS A 138 -8.95 -5.78 11.56
C HIS A 138 -10.25 -5.92 12.36
N ASP A 139 -10.14 -6.28 13.64
CA ASP A 139 -11.28 -6.64 14.45
C ASP A 139 -12.25 -5.46 14.64
N GLN A 140 -11.76 -4.24 14.84
CA GLN A 140 -12.61 -3.07 15.01
C GLN A 140 -13.26 -2.64 13.70
N THR A 141 -12.55 -2.69 12.58
CA THR A 141 -13.16 -2.43 11.26
C THR A 141 -14.29 -3.43 10.99
N MET A 142 -14.05 -4.71 11.18
CA MET A 142 -15.08 -5.74 10.96
C MET A 142 -16.24 -5.65 11.93
N ARG A 143 -15.97 -5.27 13.19
CA ARG A 143 -17.03 -5.00 14.18
C ARG A 143 -17.98 -3.89 13.73
N LEU A 144 -17.45 -2.81 13.18
CA LEU A 144 -18.25 -1.69 12.70
C LEU A 144 -18.95 -2.02 11.38
N ALA A 145 -18.28 -2.71 10.46
CA ALA A 145 -18.88 -3.22 9.22
C ALA A 145 -20.08 -4.14 9.50
N ASN A 146 -19.96 -5.04 10.49
CA ASN A 146 -21.06 -5.91 10.93
C ASN A 146 -22.22 -5.15 11.59
N LYS A 147 -22.05 -3.88 11.96
CA LYS A 147 -23.12 -2.99 12.41
C LYS A 147 -23.78 -2.22 11.26
N GLY A 148 -23.28 -2.41 10.03
CA GLY A 148 -23.80 -1.75 8.83
C GLY A 148 -23.10 -0.45 8.45
N LEU A 149 -21.99 -0.07 9.13
CA LEU A 149 -21.24 1.12 8.75
C LEU A 149 -20.45 0.89 7.44
N VAL A 150 -20.40 1.93 6.62
CA VAL A 150 -19.66 1.94 5.36
C VAL A 150 -18.21 2.42 5.57
N PRO A 151 -17.29 2.23 4.60
CA PRO A 151 -15.86 2.52 4.79
C PRO A 151 -15.53 3.93 5.30
N THR A 152 -16.28 4.93 4.84
CA THR A 152 -16.08 6.33 5.25
C THR A 152 -16.50 6.56 6.70
N GLU A 153 -17.63 6.00 7.10
CA GLU A 153 -18.14 6.09 8.48
C GLU A 153 -17.22 5.34 9.46
N ILE A 154 -16.77 4.14 9.09
CA ILE A 154 -15.82 3.38 9.90
C ILE A 154 -14.53 4.17 10.10
N ALA A 155 -14.03 4.84 9.06
CA ALA A 155 -12.82 5.63 9.12
C ALA A 155 -12.94 6.86 10.03
N GLU A 156 -14.12 7.45 10.16
CA GLU A 156 -14.39 8.55 11.11
C GLU A 156 -14.61 8.05 12.55
N GLU A 157 -15.19 6.86 12.72
CA GLU A 157 -15.50 6.29 14.04
C GLU A 157 -14.28 5.70 14.75
N LEU A 158 -13.26 5.26 14.01
CA LEU A 158 -12.11 4.58 14.58
C LEU A 158 -11.06 5.56 15.12
N GLU A 159 -10.77 5.42 16.41
CA GLU A 159 -9.66 6.10 17.08
C GLU A 159 -8.66 5.09 17.64
N LEU A 160 -7.36 5.34 17.43
CA LEU A 160 -6.31 4.49 17.99
C LEU A 160 -6.31 4.58 19.52
N PRO A 161 -6.42 3.43 20.23
CA PRO A 161 -6.28 3.39 21.66
C PRO A 161 -4.95 3.98 22.15
N LYS A 162 -4.97 4.55 23.36
CA LYS A 162 -3.78 5.14 23.99
C LYS A 162 -2.59 4.18 24.06
N ALA A 163 -2.85 2.88 24.25
CA ALA A 163 -1.81 1.86 24.23
C ALA A 163 -0.97 1.83 22.96
N PHE A 164 -1.56 2.24 21.81
CA PHE A 164 -0.85 2.37 20.54
C PHE A 164 -0.31 3.78 20.31
N THR A 165 -1.07 4.82 20.63
CA THR A 165 -0.61 6.22 20.40
C THR A 165 0.59 6.60 21.26
N ASP A 166 0.78 5.96 22.41
CA ASP A 166 1.94 6.16 23.28
C ASP A 166 3.23 5.50 22.73
N GLN A 167 3.12 4.64 21.71
CA GLN A 167 4.25 3.93 21.12
C GLN A 167 4.58 4.52 19.73
N ILE A 168 5.80 5.00 19.54
CA ILE A 168 6.23 5.59 18.27
C ILE A 168 6.10 4.60 17.09
N HIS A 169 6.33 3.32 17.35
CA HIS A 169 6.33 2.27 16.33
C HIS A 169 4.95 1.75 15.93
N THR A 170 3.88 2.26 16.53
CA THR A 170 2.49 1.98 16.14
C THR A 170 1.78 3.19 15.56
N ARG A 171 2.50 4.33 15.41
CA ARG A 171 1.96 5.56 14.85
C ARG A 171 1.88 5.52 13.32
N GLY A 172 1.01 6.37 12.78
CA GLY A 172 0.64 6.46 11.37
C GLY A 172 1.61 7.26 10.50
N TYR A 173 2.93 7.11 10.65
CA TYR A 173 3.90 7.89 9.86
C TYR A 173 3.99 7.45 8.39
N TYR A 174 3.67 6.20 8.09
CA TYR A 174 3.64 5.65 6.74
C TYR A 174 2.23 5.21 6.33
N GLY A 175 1.61 4.28 7.05
CA GLY A 175 0.19 4.01 6.96
C GLY A 175 -0.63 5.11 7.65
N ALA A 176 -1.95 5.01 7.56
CA ALA A 176 -2.89 5.83 8.31
C ALA A 176 -4.07 4.97 8.73
N LEU A 177 -4.57 5.14 9.95
CA LEU A 177 -5.70 4.35 10.45
C LEU A 177 -6.92 4.47 9.54
N VAL A 178 -7.29 5.70 9.17
CA VAL A 178 -8.39 6.02 8.26
C VAL A 178 -8.28 5.28 6.92
N HIS A 179 -7.07 5.19 6.37
CA HIS A 179 -6.79 4.50 5.13
C HIS A 179 -6.85 2.98 5.31
N ASN A 180 -6.22 2.48 6.38
CA ASN A 180 -6.15 1.05 6.67
C ASN A 180 -7.51 0.44 6.99
N ALA A 181 -8.40 1.17 7.68
CA ALA A 181 -9.78 0.75 7.90
C ALA A 181 -10.53 0.53 6.58
N LYS A 182 -10.41 1.46 5.62
CA LYS A 182 -10.97 1.31 4.28
C LYS A 182 -10.37 0.11 3.54
N ALA A 183 -9.07 -0.15 3.70
CA ALA A 183 -8.39 -1.30 3.10
C ALA A 183 -8.88 -2.63 3.67
N VAL A 184 -9.07 -2.74 4.99
CA VAL A 184 -9.65 -3.93 5.63
C VAL A 184 -11.07 -4.17 5.11
N TYR A 185 -11.91 -3.15 5.07
CA TYR A 185 -13.26 -3.27 4.53
C TYR A 185 -13.23 -3.77 3.07
N GLN A 186 -12.40 -3.14 2.22
CA GLN A 186 -12.28 -3.51 0.81
C GLN A 186 -11.84 -4.96 0.62
N ARG A 187 -10.96 -5.48 1.47
CA ARG A 187 -10.51 -6.87 1.39
C ARG A 187 -11.66 -7.87 1.55
N TYR A 188 -12.60 -7.61 2.46
CA TYR A 188 -13.69 -8.53 2.79
C TYR A 188 -14.99 -8.26 2.01
N LEU A 189 -15.33 -6.99 1.77
CA LEU A 189 -16.61 -6.56 1.25
C LEU A 189 -16.51 -5.89 -0.14
N GLY A 190 -15.29 -5.62 -0.61
CA GLY A 190 -15.07 -4.96 -1.90
C GLY A 190 -15.29 -3.46 -1.85
N TRP A 191 -15.50 -2.85 -3.02
CA TRP A 191 -15.63 -1.41 -3.20
C TRP A 191 -17.05 -0.86 -2.93
N TYR A 192 -18.07 -1.73 -2.99
CA TYR A 192 -19.46 -1.32 -2.89
C TYR A 192 -19.86 -1.07 -1.43
N ASP A 193 -20.37 0.11 -1.17
CA ASP A 193 -20.74 0.59 0.16
C ASP A 193 -22.19 0.29 0.55
N GLY A 194 -22.94 -0.50 -0.25
CA GLY A 194 -24.34 -0.83 0.00
C GLY A 194 -25.34 0.22 -0.50
N ASN A 195 -24.90 1.39 -0.98
CA ASN A 195 -25.79 2.42 -1.52
C ASN A 195 -26.01 2.22 -3.03
N PRO A 196 -27.24 1.86 -3.50
CA PRO A 196 -27.50 1.68 -4.91
C PRO A 196 -27.21 2.89 -5.81
N ALA A 197 -27.21 4.11 -5.26
CA ALA A 197 -26.84 5.31 -6.00
C ALA A 197 -25.36 5.34 -6.42
N HIS A 198 -24.51 4.57 -5.74
CA HIS A 198 -23.08 4.47 -6.05
C HIS A 198 -22.72 3.34 -7.02
N LEU A 199 -23.70 2.51 -7.46
CA LEU A 199 -23.45 1.43 -8.42
C LEU A 199 -22.99 1.95 -9.79
N TRP A 200 -23.54 3.07 -10.24
CA TRP A 200 -23.20 3.66 -11.53
C TRP A 200 -23.17 5.18 -11.46
N MET A 201 -22.15 5.67 -10.78
CA MET A 201 -21.91 7.11 -10.66
C MET A 201 -21.52 7.72 -12.02
N ARG A 202 -21.81 9.00 -12.16
CA ARG A 202 -21.39 9.80 -13.31
C ARG A 202 -19.86 9.89 -13.37
N THR A 203 -19.34 10.15 -14.58
CA THR A 203 -17.91 10.50 -14.73
C THR A 203 -17.61 11.80 -13.98
N PRO A 204 -16.35 12.01 -13.50
CA PRO A 204 -16.00 13.23 -12.75
C PRO A 204 -16.36 14.52 -13.46
N VAL A 205 -16.21 14.59 -14.79
CA VAL A 205 -16.55 15.78 -15.58
C VAL A 205 -18.07 16.03 -15.60
N ASP A 206 -18.88 15.00 -15.88
CA ASP A 206 -20.35 15.15 -15.91
C ASP A 206 -20.93 15.44 -14.50
N ALA A 207 -20.41 14.76 -13.48
CA ALA A 207 -20.78 15.03 -12.09
C ALA A 207 -20.38 16.45 -11.67
N GLY A 208 -19.17 16.87 -12.03
CA GLY A 208 -18.65 18.20 -11.74
C GLY A 208 -19.51 19.31 -12.38
N THR A 209 -19.80 19.19 -13.67
CA THR A 209 -20.65 20.17 -14.38
C THR A 209 -22.01 20.35 -13.69
N ARG A 210 -22.67 19.23 -13.36
CA ARG A 210 -23.99 19.27 -12.69
C ARG A 210 -23.92 19.82 -11.26
N SER A 211 -22.85 19.49 -10.53
CA SER A 211 -22.64 20.00 -9.17
C SER A 211 -22.42 21.52 -9.16
N VAL A 212 -21.69 22.04 -10.15
CA VAL A 212 -21.48 23.48 -10.34
C VAL A 212 -22.80 24.19 -10.68
N GLU A 213 -23.60 23.62 -11.59
CA GLU A 213 -24.94 24.15 -11.91
C GLU A 213 -25.83 24.19 -10.66
N LEU A 214 -25.87 23.09 -9.91
CA LEU A 214 -26.67 22.96 -8.69
C LEU A 214 -26.25 23.96 -7.60
N ALA A 215 -24.96 24.28 -7.51
CA ALA A 215 -24.43 25.27 -6.59
C ALA A 215 -24.75 26.74 -6.97
N GLY A 216 -25.33 26.95 -8.15
CA GLY A 216 -25.63 28.30 -8.67
C GLY A 216 -24.52 28.89 -9.52
N GLY A 217 -23.61 28.06 -10.02
CA GLY A 217 -22.50 28.43 -10.88
C GLY A 217 -21.13 28.48 -10.19
N ALA A 218 -20.10 28.70 -10.97
CA ALA A 218 -18.71 28.66 -10.49
C ALA A 218 -18.42 29.71 -9.39
N GLU A 219 -18.91 30.94 -9.53
CA GLU A 219 -18.70 31.99 -8.55
C GLU A 219 -19.35 31.68 -7.20
N ALA A 220 -20.60 31.17 -7.21
CA ALA A 220 -21.29 30.78 -5.99
C ALA A 220 -20.60 29.61 -5.29
N LEU A 221 -20.15 28.57 -6.04
CA LEU A 221 -19.40 27.44 -5.51
C LEU A 221 -18.10 27.92 -4.87
N LEU A 222 -17.32 28.78 -5.54
CA LEU A 222 -16.06 29.31 -5.01
C LEU A 222 -16.29 30.17 -3.74
N ALA A 223 -17.35 30.95 -3.69
CA ALA A 223 -17.68 31.75 -2.49
C ALA A 223 -17.99 30.84 -1.28
N HIS A 224 -18.75 29.77 -1.47
CA HIS A 224 -19.01 28.77 -0.43
C HIS A 224 -17.73 28.03 0.00
N ALA A 225 -16.91 27.63 -0.95
CA ALA A 225 -15.66 26.95 -0.66
C ALA A 225 -14.66 27.85 0.06
N GLN A 226 -14.57 29.14 -0.30
CA GLN A 226 -13.72 30.10 0.39
C GLN A 226 -14.17 30.31 1.84
N ALA A 227 -15.46 30.41 2.11
CA ALA A 227 -15.97 30.51 3.46
C ALA A 227 -15.63 29.28 4.31
N ALA A 228 -15.66 28.08 3.74
CA ALA A 228 -15.22 26.85 4.40
C ALA A 228 -13.69 26.84 4.62
N TYR A 229 -12.92 27.32 3.65
CA TYR A 229 -11.45 27.46 3.79
C TYR A 229 -11.08 28.38 4.95
N ASP A 230 -11.75 29.52 5.07
CA ASP A 230 -11.51 30.52 6.11
C ASP A 230 -11.81 29.98 7.53
N THR A 231 -12.65 28.96 7.63
CA THR A 231 -12.94 28.27 8.91
C THR A 231 -12.08 27.01 9.12
N GLY A 232 -11.21 26.66 8.17
CA GLY A 232 -10.30 25.53 8.27
C GLY A 232 -10.90 24.18 7.85
N ASP A 233 -12.08 24.15 7.23
CA ASP A 233 -12.70 22.92 6.71
C ASP A 233 -12.12 22.53 5.34
N TYR A 234 -10.83 22.26 5.31
CA TYR A 234 -10.08 21.95 4.07
C TYR A 234 -10.53 20.68 3.38
N ARG A 235 -11.09 19.71 4.13
CA ARG A 235 -11.63 18.48 3.54
C ARG A 235 -12.83 18.80 2.66
N TRP A 236 -13.75 19.59 3.17
CA TRP A 236 -14.92 20.03 2.41
C TRP A 236 -14.54 20.88 1.19
N VAL A 237 -13.60 21.80 1.37
CA VAL A 237 -13.08 22.61 0.26
C VAL A 237 -12.53 21.70 -0.85
N ALA A 238 -11.70 20.70 -0.51
CA ALA A 238 -11.12 19.78 -1.47
C ALA A 238 -12.20 18.98 -2.22
N GLU A 239 -13.26 18.54 -1.54
CA GLU A 239 -14.37 17.81 -2.15
C GLU A 239 -15.19 18.70 -3.11
N VAL A 240 -15.58 19.87 -2.67
CA VAL A 240 -16.46 20.77 -3.44
C VAL A 240 -15.75 21.41 -4.63
N VAL A 241 -14.56 21.92 -4.43
CA VAL A 241 -13.80 22.60 -5.50
C VAL A 241 -13.34 21.60 -6.57
N ASN A 242 -13.14 20.33 -6.20
CA ASN A 242 -12.83 19.27 -7.15
C ASN A 242 -13.88 19.17 -8.28
N HIS A 243 -15.16 19.40 -7.97
CA HIS A 243 -16.21 19.43 -9.00
C HIS A 243 -15.97 20.53 -10.03
N LEU A 244 -15.59 21.72 -9.58
CA LEU A 244 -15.33 22.83 -10.49
C LEU A 244 -14.07 22.63 -11.32
N VAL A 245 -13.00 22.07 -10.73
CA VAL A 245 -11.76 21.76 -11.45
C VAL A 245 -12.00 20.72 -12.55
N PHE A 246 -12.87 19.74 -12.32
CA PHE A 246 -13.27 18.78 -13.37
C PHE A 246 -14.22 19.38 -14.41
N ALA A 247 -15.12 20.27 -14.03
CA ALA A 247 -16.05 20.92 -14.95
C ALA A 247 -15.33 21.93 -15.86
N ASP A 248 -14.41 22.70 -15.30
CA ASP A 248 -13.58 23.69 -15.99
C ASP A 248 -12.12 23.64 -15.49
N PRO A 249 -11.28 22.80 -16.11
CA PRO A 249 -9.87 22.66 -15.72
C PRO A 249 -9.03 23.92 -16.01
N THR A 250 -9.59 24.92 -16.68
CA THR A 250 -8.93 26.20 -16.97
C THR A 250 -9.23 27.27 -15.91
N ASN A 251 -10.17 27.00 -15.00
CA ASN A 251 -10.53 27.92 -13.93
C ASN A 251 -9.40 28.06 -12.92
N GLN A 252 -8.62 29.12 -13.03
CA GLN A 252 -7.43 29.35 -12.20
C GLN A 252 -7.77 29.53 -10.73
N ALA A 253 -8.86 30.24 -10.40
CA ALA A 253 -9.27 30.45 -9.02
C ALA A 253 -9.66 29.12 -8.31
N ALA A 254 -10.34 28.22 -9.05
CA ALA A 254 -10.66 26.89 -8.52
C ALA A 254 -9.40 26.06 -8.28
N ARG A 255 -8.49 26.07 -9.22
CA ARG A 255 -7.21 25.33 -9.11
C ARG A 255 -6.37 25.83 -7.94
N GLU A 256 -6.28 27.14 -7.73
CA GLU A 256 -5.53 27.73 -6.63
C GLU A 256 -6.18 27.39 -5.28
N LEU A 257 -7.48 27.59 -5.12
CA LEU A 257 -8.19 27.30 -3.87
C LEU A 257 -8.11 25.79 -3.52
N GLN A 258 -8.24 24.91 -4.51
CA GLN A 258 -8.08 23.48 -4.28
C GLN A 258 -6.64 23.12 -3.91
N ALA A 259 -5.66 23.73 -4.57
CA ALA A 259 -4.25 23.53 -4.25
C ALA A 259 -3.94 23.97 -2.80
N ASP A 260 -4.46 25.13 -2.37
CA ASP A 260 -4.28 25.64 -1.03
C ASP A 260 -4.90 24.70 0.03
N ALA A 261 -6.11 24.17 -0.24
CA ALA A 261 -6.76 23.21 0.65
C ALA A 261 -5.98 21.89 0.73
N LEU A 262 -5.53 21.35 -0.41
CA LEU A 262 -4.70 20.14 -0.43
C LEU A 262 -3.36 20.35 0.28
N GLU A 263 -2.76 21.52 0.17
CA GLU A 263 -1.52 21.84 0.88
C GLU A 263 -1.72 21.85 2.39
N GLN A 264 -2.82 22.44 2.90
CA GLN A 264 -3.16 22.39 4.31
C GLN A 264 -3.41 20.94 4.79
N LEU A 265 -4.15 20.14 4.03
CA LEU A 265 -4.35 18.73 4.33
C LEU A 265 -3.02 17.94 4.33
N GLY A 266 -2.11 18.29 3.43
CA GLY A 266 -0.76 17.73 3.38
C GLY A 266 0.04 18.05 4.64
N TYR A 267 0.02 19.29 5.12
CA TYR A 267 0.71 19.68 6.35
C TYR A 267 0.11 19.05 7.62
N GLN A 268 -1.18 18.77 7.62
CA GLN A 268 -1.87 18.10 8.74
C GLN A 268 -1.70 16.58 8.73
N ALA A 269 -1.33 15.98 7.58
CA ALA A 269 -1.20 14.54 7.46
C ALA A 269 0.03 14.00 8.21
N GLU A 270 -0.18 13.15 9.22
CA GLU A 270 0.89 12.41 9.88
C GLU A 270 1.54 11.41 8.91
N SER A 271 0.72 10.70 8.12
CA SER A 271 1.17 9.75 7.12
C SER A 271 1.92 10.42 5.96
N ALA A 272 3.16 10.00 5.73
CA ALA A 272 3.98 10.53 4.63
C ALA A 272 3.39 10.24 3.26
N THR A 273 2.70 9.12 3.06
CA THR A 273 2.08 8.76 1.80
C THR A 273 0.89 9.68 1.48
N TRP A 274 0.07 9.99 2.46
CA TRP A 274 -1.02 10.95 2.30
C TRP A 274 -0.50 12.37 2.10
N ARG A 275 0.47 12.78 2.94
CA ARG A 275 1.13 14.09 2.78
C ARG A 275 1.64 14.29 1.37
N ASN A 276 2.37 13.30 0.84
CA ASN A 276 2.93 13.39 -0.50
C ASN A 276 1.84 13.42 -1.58
N ALA A 277 0.75 12.66 -1.43
CA ALA A 277 -0.37 12.70 -2.37
C ALA A 277 -1.02 14.09 -2.41
N TYR A 278 -1.31 14.68 -1.25
CA TYR A 278 -1.89 16.02 -1.16
C TYR A 278 -0.96 17.10 -1.72
N LEU A 279 0.32 17.11 -1.30
CA LEU A 279 1.28 18.13 -1.76
C LEU A 279 1.60 17.99 -3.24
N THR A 280 1.66 16.76 -3.79
CA THR A 280 1.83 16.55 -5.22
C THR A 280 0.61 17.05 -6.00
N GLY A 281 -0.61 16.73 -5.53
CA GLY A 281 -1.85 17.24 -6.12
C GLY A 281 -1.90 18.78 -6.13
N ALA A 282 -1.52 19.42 -5.04
CA ALA A 282 -1.42 20.88 -4.97
C ALA A 282 -0.43 21.45 -5.99
N GLN A 283 0.73 20.82 -6.14
CA GLN A 283 1.73 21.23 -7.14
C GLN A 283 1.24 21.06 -8.58
N GLU A 284 0.59 19.93 -8.88
CA GLU A 284 0.04 19.67 -10.21
C GLU A 284 -1.10 20.62 -10.56
N LEU A 285 -1.91 21.03 -9.60
CA LEU A 285 -2.94 22.05 -9.79
C LEU A 285 -2.34 23.42 -10.15
N ARG A 286 -1.23 23.82 -9.51
CA ARG A 286 -0.58 25.11 -9.75
C ARG A 286 0.27 25.13 -11.03
N HIS A 287 0.99 24.05 -11.32
CA HIS A 287 2.05 24.04 -12.32
C HIS A 287 1.82 23.03 -13.46
N GLY A 288 0.76 22.23 -13.38
CA GLY A 288 0.54 21.09 -14.27
C GLY A 288 1.36 19.84 -13.88
N PRO A 289 1.08 18.70 -14.51
CA PRO A 289 1.83 17.48 -14.26
C PRO A 289 3.29 17.64 -14.70
N PRO A 290 4.24 16.98 -14.02
CA PRO A 290 5.63 17.02 -14.42
C PRO A 290 5.80 16.43 -15.83
N PRO A 291 6.77 16.92 -16.62
CA PRO A 291 7.01 16.40 -17.96
C PRO A 291 7.25 14.88 -17.92
N ALA A 292 6.67 14.18 -18.89
CA ALA A 292 6.85 12.75 -19.02
C ALA A 292 8.35 12.41 -19.11
N ARG A 293 8.85 11.56 -18.21
CA ARG A 293 10.21 11.06 -18.30
C ARG A 293 10.25 9.87 -19.26
N PRO A 294 11.34 9.71 -20.04
CA PRO A 294 11.52 8.48 -20.81
C PRO A 294 11.37 7.26 -19.88
N ALA A 295 10.56 6.31 -20.27
CA ALA A 295 10.46 5.07 -19.52
C ALA A 295 11.84 4.38 -19.46
N PRO A 296 12.28 3.89 -18.31
CA PRO A 296 13.51 3.11 -18.24
C PRO A 296 13.39 1.87 -19.13
N SER A 297 14.50 1.42 -19.70
CA SER A 297 14.52 0.19 -20.47
C SER A 297 14.02 -0.97 -19.60
N ARG A 298 12.94 -1.62 -20.02
CA ARG A 298 12.35 -2.78 -19.34
C ARG A 298 12.85 -4.11 -19.92
N ARG A 299 13.85 -4.09 -20.79
CA ARG A 299 14.33 -5.30 -21.49
C ARG A 299 14.66 -6.43 -20.50
N GLY A 300 15.38 -6.13 -19.41
CA GLY A 300 15.74 -7.14 -18.42
C GLY A 300 14.54 -7.72 -17.66
N PHE A 301 13.45 -6.95 -17.52
CA PHE A 301 12.21 -7.44 -16.94
C PHE A 301 11.45 -8.34 -17.94
N THR A 302 11.37 -7.93 -19.21
CA THR A 302 10.66 -8.69 -20.25
C THR A 302 11.30 -10.04 -20.50
N VAL A 303 12.61 -10.14 -20.42
CA VAL A 303 13.35 -11.43 -20.59
C VAL A 303 13.06 -12.43 -19.46
N ALA A 304 12.63 -11.96 -18.30
CA ALA A 304 12.29 -12.82 -17.16
C ALA A 304 10.81 -13.25 -17.11
N LEU A 305 9.99 -12.78 -18.06
CA LEU A 305 8.59 -13.21 -18.18
C LEU A 305 8.50 -14.59 -18.81
N THR A 306 7.56 -15.42 -18.35
CA THR A 306 7.18 -16.64 -19.04
C THR A 306 6.49 -16.30 -20.38
N ILE A 307 6.44 -17.25 -21.30
CA ILE A 307 5.76 -17.08 -22.59
C ILE A 307 4.29 -16.69 -22.38
N ASP A 308 3.59 -17.35 -21.47
CA ASP A 308 2.21 -17.06 -21.14
C ASP A 308 2.04 -15.61 -20.64
N MET A 309 2.91 -15.13 -19.75
CA MET A 309 2.90 -13.75 -19.28
C MET A 309 3.13 -12.74 -20.40
N VAL A 310 3.94 -13.08 -21.41
CA VAL A 310 4.14 -12.24 -22.60
C VAL A 310 2.87 -12.18 -23.43
N PHE A 311 2.18 -13.29 -23.67
CA PHE A 311 0.91 -13.31 -24.41
C PHE A 311 -0.20 -12.59 -23.66
N ASP A 312 -0.32 -12.78 -22.34
CA ASP A 312 -1.25 -12.01 -21.50
C ASP A 312 -0.99 -10.52 -21.57
N ALA A 313 0.28 -10.12 -21.53
CA ALA A 313 0.65 -8.70 -21.65
C ALA A 313 0.37 -8.12 -23.04
N MET A 314 0.40 -8.93 -24.10
CA MET A 314 -0.03 -8.54 -25.44
C MET A 314 -1.55 -8.41 -25.52
N ALA A 315 -2.30 -9.36 -24.96
CA ALA A 315 -3.75 -9.34 -24.93
C ALA A 315 -4.31 -8.07 -24.22
N ILE A 316 -3.72 -7.66 -23.12
CA ILE A 316 -4.10 -6.43 -22.39
C ILE A 316 -3.95 -5.15 -23.26
N ARG A 317 -3.04 -5.16 -24.25
CA ARG A 317 -2.80 -4.00 -25.13
C ARG A 317 -3.65 -4.00 -26.36
N LEU A 318 -4.36 -5.09 -26.64
CA LEU A 318 -5.21 -5.20 -27.81
C LEU A 318 -6.46 -4.29 -27.64
N LYS A 319 -6.70 -3.46 -28.63
CA LYS A 319 -7.95 -2.70 -28.76
C LYS A 319 -8.99 -3.60 -29.40
N SER A 320 -9.79 -4.24 -28.56
CA SER A 320 -10.75 -5.25 -29.00
C SER A 320 -11.79 -4.71 -29.99
N GLU A 321 -12.15 -3.42 -29.85
CA GLU A 321 -13.09 -2.72 -30.75
C GLU A 321 -12.56 -2.59 -32.18
N ASP A 322 -11.25 -2.53 -32.36
CA ASP A 322 -10.63 -2.36 -33.69
C ASP A 322 -10.49 -3.70 -34.44
N VAL A 323 -10.71 -4.83 -33.76
CA VAL A 323 -10.47 -6.18 -34.33
C VAL A 323 -11.70 -7.09 -34.25
N VAL A 324 -12.86 -6.53 -34.06
CA VAL A 324 -14.13 -7.30 -34.03
C VAL A 324 -14.34 -7.98 -35.41
N GLY A 325 -14.44 -9.31 -35.39
CA GLY A 325 -14.62 -10.11 -36.59
C GLY A 325 -13.32 -10.51 -37.29
N GLU A 326 -12.18 -10.01 -36.86
CA GLU A 326 -10.89 -10.48 -37.36
C GLU A 326 -10.52 -11.82 -36.74
N HIS A 327 -9.90 -12.67 -37.55
CA HIS A 327 -9.38 -13.96 -37.09
C HIS A 327 -7.93 -14.08 -37.51
N VAL A 328 -7.02 -13.93 -36.57
CA VAL A 328 -5.58 -13.98 -36.80
C VAL A 328 -5.00 -15.20 -36.15
N ILE A 329 -4.35 -16.06 -36.91
CA ILE A 329 -3.58 -17.21 -36.43
C ILE A 329 -2.10 -16.87 -36.56
N THR A 330 -1.38 -16.91 -35.46
CA THR A 330 0.06 -16.67 -35.44
C THR A 330 0.79 -17.90 -34.92
N ASN A 331 1.76 -18.40 -35.70
CA ASN A 331 2.65 -19.45 -35.24
C ASN A 331 3.94 -18.83 -34.70
N TRP A 332 4.32 -19.20 -33.50
CA TRP A 332 5.53 -18.71 -32.84
C TRP A 332 6.57 -19.84 -32.80
N GLN A 333 7.76 -19.54 -33.30
CA GLN A 333 8.90 -20.48 -33.21
C GLN A 333 9.98 -19.80 -32.34
N PHE A 334 10.20 -20.38 -31.14
CA PHE A 334 11.28 -19.96 -30.26
C PHE A 334 12.54 -20.71 -30.65
N THR A 335 13.61 -20.02 -31.01
CA THR A 335 14.85 -20.62 -31.50
C THR A 335 15.93 -20.75 -30.43
N ASP A 336 15.63 -20.25 -29.22
CA ASP A 336 16.53 -20.16 -28.09
C ASP A 336 15.98 -20.87 -26.82
N LEU A 337 14.87 -21.59 -26.97
CA LEU A 337 14.27 -22.40 -25.90
C LEU A 337 14.30 -23.88 -26.27
N ASP A 338 14.52 -24.73 -25.28
CA ASP A 338 14.36 -26.17 -25.43
C ASP A 338 12.88 -26.56 -25.58
N GLU A 339 12.55 -27.64 -26.30
CA GLU A 339 11.16 -28.06 -26.56
C GLU A 339 10.33 -28.25 -25.29
N SER A 340 10.95 -28.52 -24.14
CA SER A 340 10.29 -28.67 -22.82
C SER A 340 9.90 -27.33 -22.18
N GLU A 341 10.44 -26.22 -22.62
CA GLU A 341 10.16 -24.86 -22.09
C GLU A 341 9.16 -24.09 -22.97
N ALA A 342 8.85 -24.61 -24.15
CA ALA A 342 7.97 -23.97 -25.13
C ALA A 342 6.52 -24.49 -25.11
N SER A 343 6.16 -25.40 -24.19
CA SER A 343 4.85 -26.07 -24.10
C SER A 343 3.96 -25.52 -22.98
#